data_b980b34741080294621e87c4e7c5c5f2
#
_entry.id   b980b34741080294621e87c4e7c5c5f2
#
_cell.length_a   1.000
_cell.length_b   1.000
_cell.length_c   1.000
_cell.angle_alpha   90.00
_cell.angle_beta   90.00
_cell.angle_gamma   90.00
#
_symmetry.space_group_name_H-M   'P 1'
#
loop_
_entity.id
_entity.type
_entity.pdbx_description
1 polymer ?
#
loop_
_entity_poly.entity_id
_entity_poly.type
_entity_poly.pdbx_seq_one_letter_code
_entity_poly.pdbx_strand_id
1 'polypeptide(L)'
;MSQVPIWFERKFEFSFPVELFPNLRARLRGTPARLEEVLRGHSHTILIGKAQVKWSAQENAGHLLDLEPLWLARVGDYVAASDQLTVADLKNRKTDEANHNARPLEQILSEFRVWADLE
;
A
#
# COMPACT_ATOMS: atom_id res chain seq x y z
N MET A 1 6.90 -20.12 13.77
CA MET A 1 6.48 -19.02 12.88
C MET A 1 5.99 -17.85 13.70
N SER A 2 6.53 -16.67 13.46
CA SER A 2 6.03 -15.48 14.10
C SER A 2 4.65 -15.12 13.53
N GLN A 3 3.71 -14.85 14.40
CA GLN A 3 2.37 -14.44 14.00
C GLN A 3 2.39 -12.96 13.66
N VAL A 4 1.84 -12.58 12.50
CA VAL A 4 1.74 -11.18 12.10
C VAL A 4 0.64 -10.52 12.97
N PRO A 5 0.95 -9.46 13.73
CA PRO A 5 -0.05 -8.81 14.56
C PRO A 5 -1.11 -8.12 13.69
N ILE A 6 -2.33 -8.08 14.20
CA ILE A 6 -3.43 -7.36 13.58
C ILE A 6 -3.07 -5.86 13.52
N TRP A 7 -3.29 -5.23 12.37
CA TRP A 7 -2.87 -3.85 12.13
C TRP A 7 -3.31 -2.89 13.23
N PHE A 8 -4.59 -2.92 13.64
CA PHE A 8 -5.12 -2.00 14.64
C PHE A 8 -4.62 -2.28 16.06
N GLU A 9 -4.00 -3.42 16.29
CA GLU A 9 -3.39 -3.77 17.58
C GLU A 9 -1.92 -3.37 17.65
N ARG A 10 -1.35 -2.94 16.54
CA ARG A 10 0.05 -2.51 16.48
C ARG A 10 0.22 -1.17 17.21
N LYS A 11 1.29 -1.09 17.99
CA LYS A 11 1.73 0.16 18.61
C LYS A 11 2.94 0.68 17.83
N PHE A 12 2.87 1.93 17.43
CA PHE A 12 3.94 2.57 16.68
C PHE A 12 4.59 3.66 17.52
N GLU A 13 5.92 3.68 17.49
CA GLU A 13 6.72 4.75 18.09
C GLU A 13 7.04 5.76 16.98
N PHE A 14 6.67 7.02 17.20
CA PHE A 14 6.89 8.10 16.23
C PHE A 14 7.97 9.08 16.67
N SER A 15 8.79 8.69 17.65
CA SER A 15 9.82 9.54 18.27
C SER A 15 11.21 9.36 17.64
N PHE A 16 11.32 8.74 16.48
CA PHE A 16 12.61 8.57 15.82
C PHE A 16 13.16 9.90 15.29
N PRO A 17 14.50 10.07 15.29
CA PRO A 17 15.12 11.33 14.87
C PRO A 17 14.92 11.59 13.35
N VAL A 18 14.92 12.86 12.99
CA VAL A 18 14.73 13.30 11.62
C VAL A 18 15.85 12.80 10.68
N GLU A 19 17.01 12.47 11.23
CA GLU A 19 18.14 11.91 10.48
C GLU A 19 17.84 10.56 9.85
N LEU A 20 16.80 9.85 10.34
CA LEU A 20 16.33 8.61 9.73
C LEU A 20 15.48 8.83 8.48
N PHE A 21 15.10 10.07 8.18
CA PHE A 21 14.23 10.36 7.03
C PHE A 21 14.77 9.81 5.69
N PRO A 22 16.05 9.95 5.35
CA PRO A 22 16.57 9.38 4.10
C PRO A 22 16.37 7.85 4.02
N ASN A 23 16.59 7.14 5.12
CA ASN A 23 16.40 5.69 5.18
C ASN A 23 14.93 5.30 5.02
N LEU A 24 14.04 6.00 5.70
CA LEU A 24 12.59 5.74 5.62
C LEU A 24 12.09 6.03 4.20
N ARG A 25 12.54 7.12 3.60
CA ARG A 25 12.19 7.48 2.23
C ARG A 25 12.67 6.44 1.23
N ALA A 26 13.90 5.98 1.36
CA ALA A 26 14.44 4.94 0.49
C ALA A 26 13.65 3.63 0.60
N ARG A 27 13.26 3.25 1.81
CA ARG A 27 12.45 2.05 2.03
C ARG A 27 11.07 2.20 1.40
N LEU A 28 10.44 3.34 1.56
CA LEU A 28 9.14 3.62 0.96
C LEU A 28 9.20 3.56 -0.57
N ARG A 29 10.18 4.22 -1.16
CA ARG A 29 10.38 4.21 -2.61
C ARG A 29 10.70 2.82 -3.17
N GLY A 30 11.33 1.97 -2.38
CA GLY A 30 11.66 0.61 -2.78
C GLY A 30 10.50 -0.38 -2.65
N THR A 31 9.38 0.01 -2.05
CA THR A 31 8.24 -0.89 -1.85
C THR A 31 7.68 -1.45 -3.16
N PRO A 32 7.46 -0.66 -4.23
CA PRO A 32 6.99 -1.22 -5.49
C PRO A 32 7.93 -2.27 -6.08
N ALA A 33 9.24 -2.04 -6.04
CA ALA A 33 10.22 -3.00 -6.55
C ALA A 33 10.18 -4.31 -5.77
N ARG A 34 10.09 -4.24 -4.44
CA ARG A 34 10.00 -5.45 -3.60
C ARG A 34 8.69 -6.19 -3.84
N LEU A 35 7.59 -5.47 -4.03
CA LEU A 35 6.30 -6.08 -4.35
C LEU A 35 6.35 -6.81 -5.69
N GLU A 36 6.96 -6.19 -6.70
CA GLU A 36 7.15 -6.82 -8.02
C GLU A 36 7.95 -8.12 -7.89
N GLU A 37 9.03 -8.11 -7.14
CA GLU A 37 9.87 -9.29 -6.93
C GLU A 37 9.09 -10.44 -6.29
N VAL A 38 8.25 -10.13 -5.32
CA VAL A 38 7.45 -11.15 -4.63
C VAL A 38 6.34 -11.70 -5.54
N LEU A 39 5.70 -10.87 -6.35
CA LEU A 39 4.52 -11.28 -7.10
C LEU A 39 4.81 -11.81 -8.50
N ARG A 40 5.82 -11.29 -9.17
CA ARG A 40 6.24 -11.82 -10.48
C ARG A 40 6.79 -13.23 -10.31
N GLY A 41 6.48 -14.10 -11.23
CA GLY A 41 6.86 -15.51 -11.15
C GLY A 41 5.77 -16.40 -10.61
N HIS A 42 4.67 -15.85 -10.12
CA HIS A 42 3.49 -16.63 -9.75
C HIS A 42 2.45 -16.58 -10.85
N SER A 43 1.71 -17.69 -11.02
CA SER A 43 0.66 -17.74 -12.04
C SER A 43 -0.51 -16.83 -11.67
N HIS A 44 -1.25 -16.39 -12.67
CA HIS A 44 -2.46 -15.60 -12.48
C HIS A 44 -3.45 -16.31 -11.54
N THR A 45 -3.62 -17.61 -11.70
CA THR A 45 -4.50 -18.40 -10.83
C THR A 45 -4.12 -18.29 -9.35
N ILE A 46 -2.82 -18.33 -9.04
CA ILE A 46 -2.34 -18.17 -7.67
C ILE A 46 -2.59 -16.74 -7.17
N LEU A 47 -2.30 -15.74 -7.99
CA LEU A 47 -2.39 -14.34 -7.58
C LEU A 47 -3.82 -13.89 -7.29
N ILE A 48 -4.81 -14.42 -8.01
CA ILE A 48 -6.21 -14.07 -7.83
C ILE A 48 -6.97 -15.03 -6.90
N GLY A 49 -6.31 -16.09 -6.44
CA GLY A 49 -6.92 -17.07 -5.54
C GLY A 49 -7.33 -16.44 -4.22
N LYS A 50 -8.57 -16.69 -3.81
CA LYS A 50 -9.11 -16.15 -2.56
C LYS A 50 -9.39 -17.27 -1.58
N ALA A 51 -9.08 -17.03 -0.30
CA ALA A 51 -9.45 -17.89 0.80
C ALA A 51 -10.64 -17.27 1.52
N GLN A 52 -11.83 -17.81 1.32
CA GLN A 52 -13.06 -17.32 1.93
C GLN A 52 -13.32 -15.84 1.55
N VAL A 53 -13.48 -14.96 2.56
CA VAL A 53 -13.73 -13.52 2.36
C VAL A 53 -12.46 -12.69 2.30
N LYS A 54 -11.30 -13.32 2.38
CA LYS A 54 -10.03 -12.61 2.37
C LYS A 54 -9.65 -12.20 0.95
N TRP A 55 -8.98 -11.07 0.84
CA TRP A 55 -8.43 -10.62 -0.44
C TRP A 55 -7.38 -11.59 -0.98
N SER A 56 -7.33 -11.69 -2.30
CA SER A 56 -6.24 -12.36 -3.01
C SER A 56 -4.93 -11.58 -2.88
N ALA A 57 -3.82 -12.20 -3.27
CA ALA A 57 -2.53 -11.49 -3.34
C ALA A 57 -2.63 -10.27 -4.26
N GLN A 58 -3.30 -10.41 -5.41
CA GLN A 58 -3.46 -9.32 -6.36
C GLN A 58 -4.34 -8.19 -5.82
N GLU A 59 -5.39 -8.52 -5.09
CA GLU A 59 -6.22 -7.52 -4.43
C GLU A 59 -5.45 -6.78 -3.33
N ASN A 60 -4.59 -7.47 -2.59
CA ASN A 60 -3.71 -6.83 -1.61
C ASN A 60 -2.72 -5.87 -2.28
N ALA A 61 -2.16 -6.23 -3.42
CA ALA A 61 -1.30 -5.33 -4.20
C ALA A 61 -2.08 -4.10 -4.68
N GLY A 62 -3.29 -4.31 -5.18
CA GLY A 62 -4.19 -3.21 -5.58
C GLY A 62 -4.55 -2.30 -4.41
N HIS A 63 -4.70 -2.86 -3.22
CA HIS A 63 -4.95 -2.06 -2.01
C HIS A 63 -3.80 -1.11 -1.71
N LEU A 64 -2.56 -1.56 -1.84
CA LEU A 64 -1.40 -0.67 -1.67
C LEU A 64 -1.45 0.49 -2.65
N LEU A 65 -1.79 0.21 -3.92
CA LEU A 65 -1.99 1.25 -4.93
C LEU A 65 -3.12 2.21 -4.53
N ASP A 66 -4.24 1.68 -4.06
CA ASP A 66 -5.41 2.48 -3.70
C ASP A 66 -5.14 3.44 -2.53
N LEU A 67 -4.17 3.12 -1.67
CA LEU A 67 -3.79 3.96 -0.55
C LEU A 67 -2.87 5.13 -0.95
N GLU A 68 -2.21 5.08 -2.11
CA GLU A 68 -1.26 6.11 -2.50
C GLU A 68 -1.85 7.52 -2.57
N PRO A 69 -3.05 7.74 -3.15
CA PRO A 69 -3.67 9.07 -3.12
C PRO A 69 -3.89 9.60 -1.71
N LEU A 70 -4.22 8.72 -0.77
CA LEU A 70 -4.40 9.10 0.63
C LEU A 70 -3.08 9.61 1.24
N TRP A 71 -1.99 8.88 1.02
CA TRP A 71 -0.68 9.28 1.55
C TRP A 71 -0.23 10.61 0.97
N LEU A 72 -0.40 10.80 -0.33
CA LEU A 72 -0.04 12.06 -0.99
C LEU A 72 -0.91 13.21 -0.48
N ALA A 73 -2.20 12.99 -0.30
CA ALA A 73 -3.11 13.99 0.27
C ALA A 73 -2.68 14.40 1.68
N ARG A 74 -2.25 13.45 2.50
CA ARG A 74 -1.77 13.72 3.87
C ARG A 74 -0.46 14.51 3.88
N VAL A 75 0.43 14.25 2.93
CA VAL A 75 1.63 15.10 2.76
C VAL A 75 1.20 16.54 2.48
N GLY A 76 0.22 16.74 1.59
CA GLY A 76 -0.36 18.05 1.32
C GLY A 76 -0.96 18.70 2.57
N ASP A 77 -1.63 17.92 3.42
CA ASP A 77 -2.19 18.42 4.68
C ASP A 77 -1.10 18.95 5.62
N TYR A 78 0.04 18.26 5.71
CA TYR A 78 1.19 18.73 6.49
C TYR A 78 1.79 20.01 5.92
N VAL A 79 1.94 20.07 4.61
CA VAL A 79 2.50 21.28 3.95
C VAL A 79 1.57 22.47 4.15
N ALA A 80 0.27 22.27 4.11
CA ALA A 80 -0.73 23.32 4.31
C ALA A 80 -0.97 23.65 5.78
N ALA A 81 -0.30 22.96 6.72
CA ALA A 81 -0.51 23.08 8.16
C ALA A 81 -2.00 22.91 8.55
N SER A 82 -2.68 21.96 7.92
CA SER A 82 -4.09 21.66 8.18
C SER A 82 -4.27 21.13 9.60
N ASP A 83 -5.39 21.47 10.23
CA ASP A 83 -5.71 21.03 11.58
C ASP A 83 -5.95 19.52 11.67
N GLN A 84 -6.40 18.92 10.56
CA GLN A 84 -6.71 17.50 10.51
C GLN A 84 -6.14 16.89 9.22
N LEU A 85 -5.75 15.61 9.30
CA LEU A 85 -5.33 14.86 8.13
C LEU A 85 -6.54 14.34 7.36
N THR A 86 -6.38 14.20 6.04
CA THR A 86 -7.37 13.54 5.18
C THR A 86 -7.77 12.20 5.78
N VAL A 87 -9.09 11.96 5.86
CA VAL A 87 -9.65 10.77 6.51
C VAL A 87 -9.48 9.54 5.62
N ALA A 88 -9.04 8.43 6.23
CA ALA A 88 -8.98 7.14 5.55
C ALA A 88 -10.35 6.46 5.54
N ASP A 89 -10.66 5.74 4.45
CA ASP A 89 -11.82 4.85 4.42
C ASP A 89 -11.42 3.51 5.07
N LEU A 90 -11.78 3.34 6.33
CA LEU A 90 -11.46 2.13 7.09
C LEU A 90 -12.22 0.89 6.61
N LYS A 91 -13.24 1.06 5.76
CA LYS A 91 -13.98 -0.05 5.14
C LYS A 91 -13.35 -0.52 3.84
N ASN A 92 -12.34 0.20 3.34
CA ASN A 92 -11.58 -0.16 2.13
C ASN A 92 -12.46 -0.36 0.90
N ARG A 93 -13.49 0.46 0.75
CA ARG A 93 -14.48 0.33 -0.34
C ARG A 93 -13.83 0.45 -1.72
N LYS A 94 -12.85 1.35 -1.86
CA LYS A 94 -12.16 1.55 -3.12
C LYS A 94 -11.53 0.24 -3.62
N THR A 95 -10.89 -0.49 -2.73
CA THR A 95 -10.28 -1.78 -3.08
C THR A 95 -11.32 -2.84 -3.38
N ASP A 96 -12.37 -2.93 -2.56
CA ASP A 96 -13.44 -3.90 -2.79
C ASP A 96 -14.18 -3.67 -4.11
N GLU A 97 -14.34 -2.42 -4.52
CA GLU A 97 -15.06 -2.04 -5.73
C GLU A 97 -14.18 -2.04 -6.98
N ALA A 98 -12.85 -2.00 -6.83
CA ALA A 98 -11.92 -1.82 -7.95
C ALA A 98 -11.80 -3.05 -8.85
N ASN A 99 -12.16 -4.23 -8.35
CA ASN A 99 -12.05 -5.51 -9.07
C ASN A 99 -10.62 -5.76 -9.60
N HIS A 100 -9.65 -5.65 -8.71
CA HIS A 100 -8.24 -5.81 -9.06
C HIS A 100 -7.91 -7.18 -9.64
N ASN A 101 -8.70 -8.23 -9.32
CA ASN A 101 -8.48 -9.56 -9.88
C ASN A 101 -8.78 -9.64 -11.39
N ALA A 102 -9.54 -8.69 -11.93
CA ALA A 102 -9.84 -8.61 -13.36
C ALA A 102 -8.81 -7.77 -14.14
N ARG A 103 -7.86 -7.12 -13.44
CA ARG A 103 -6.83 -6.29 -14.07
C ARG A 103 -5.54 -7.11 -14.29
N PRO A 104 -4.76 -6.79 -15.32
CA PRO A 104 -3.41 -7.37 -15.43
C PRO A 104 -2.54 -6.93 -14.24
N LEU A 105 -1.80 -7.87 -13.65
CA LEU A 105 -0.89 -7.55 -12.55
C LEU A 105 0.07 -6.41 -12.92
N GLU A 106 0.62 -6.44 -14.13
CA GLU A 106 1.58 -5.44 -14.59
C GLU A 106 1.00 -4.02 -14.58
N GLN A 107 -0.29 -3.88 -14.80
CA GLN A 107 -0.94 -2.57 -14.72
C GLN A 107 -0.96 -2.04 -13.28
N ILE A 108 -1.29 -2.89 -12.32
CA ILE A 108 -1.30 -2.54 -10.90
C ILE A 108 0.12 -2.14 -10.45
N LEU A 109 1.11 -2.94 -10.83
CA LEU A 109 2.50 -2.69 -10.46
C LEU A 109 3.04 -1.39 -11.07
N SER A 110 2.72 -1.13 -12.34
CA SER A 110 3.14 0.08 -13.03
C SER A 110 2.53 1.34 -12.41
N GLU A 111 1.23 1.31 -12.13
CA GLU A 111 0.55 2.43 -11.48
C GLU A 111 1.10 2.68 -10.08
N PHE A 112 1.37 1.62 -9.31
CA PHE A 112 1.94 1.75 -7.99
C PHE A 112 3.32 2.41 -8.03
N ARG A 113 4.16 2.02 -8.99
CA ARG A 113 5.48 2.63 -9.19
C ARG A 113 5.38 4.12 -9.53
N VAL A 114 4.44 4.50 -10.39
CA VAL A 114 4.21 5.91 -10.74
C VAL A 114 3.84 6.73 -9.51
N TRP A 115 2.91 6.25 -8.70
CA TRP A 115 2.53 6.94 -7.47
C TRP A 115 3.70 7.07 -6.48
N ALA A 116 4.47 6.02 -6.30
CA ALA A 116 5.62 6.04 -5.39
C ALA A 116 6.67 7.07 -5.82
N ASP A 117 6.84 7.31 -7.12
CA ASP A 117 7.77 8.31 -7.63
C ASP A 117 7.31 9.76 -7.35
N LEU A 118 6.04 9.98 -7.03
CA LEU A 118 5.51 11.28 -6.66
C LEU A 118 5.82 11.66 -5.19
N GLU A 119 6.19 10.69 -4.39
CA GLU A 119 6.52 10.89 -2.98
C GLU A 119 8.01 11.20 -2.79
#